data_4c9e30168c6ba005ed54a15deff01d22
#
_entry.id   4c9e30168c6ba005ed54a15deff01d22
#
_cell.length_a   1.000
_cell.length_b   1.000
_cell.length_c   1.000
_cell.angle_alpha   90.00
_cell.angle_beta   90.00
_cell.angle_gamma   90.00
#
_symmetry.space_group_name_H-M   'P 1'
#
loop_
_entity.id
_entity.type
_entity.pdbx_description
1 polymer ?
#
loop_
_entity_poly.entity_id
_entity_poly.type
_entity_poly.pdbx_seq_one_letter_code
_entity_poly.pdbx_strand_id
1 'polypeptide(L)'
;MIFALFIAAAFAATYGVDYSSLVSVSSHQCFKNNGYTFAIPRCWCSVGSVDSNCVQNCKNAHSGGMSRVDTYFFPCYSCGNIAGQVSTFWNHVVANQMDFTRLWMDIEGTWSSSYSTNQNFFNTMMNQVNSIGIVNGVYCSSYYWSSFFGSSFTYSKASSTPLWYPHYDDWASFGDFSAFGGWSWPNIKQYSGNVAYCDAYVDFNYEE
;
A
#
# COMPACT_ATOMS: atom_id res chain seq x y z
N MET A 1 46.02 -1.12 16.21
CA MET A 1 44.54 -1.09 16.38
C MET A 1 43.97 -0.43 15.13
N ILE A 2 43.30 -1.21 14.28
CA ILE A 2 42.64 -0.70 13.07
C ILE A 2 41.20 -0.38 13.48
N PHE A 3 40.84 0.90 13.51
CA PHE A 3 39.44 1.31 13.70
C PHE A 3 38.73 1.09 12.36
N ALA A 4 37.83 0.09 12.32
CA ALA A 4 36.89 -0.05 11.22
C ALA A 4 35.85 1.06 11.34
N LEU A 5 35.87 2.01 10.40
CA LEU A 5 34.86 3.04 10.26
C LEU A 5 33.62 2.38 9.63
N PHE A 6 32.61 2.08 10.42
CA PHE A 6 31.31 1.70 9.88
C PHE A 6 30.63 2.94 9.33
N ILE A 7 30.68 3.14 8.03
CA ILE A 7 29.82 4.11 7.35
C ILE A 7 28.43 3.50 7.31
N ALA A 8 27.53 3.94 8.19
CA ALA A 8 26.12 3.68 8.02
C ALA A 8 25.67 4.41 6.75
N ALA A 9 25.29 3.67 5.71
CA ALA A 9 24.61 4.24 4.56
C ALA A 9 23.27 4.77 5.07
N ALA A 10 23.14 6.07 5.23
CA ALA A 10 21.84 6.70 5.41
C ALA A 10 21.09 6.53 4.09
N PHE A 11 20.04 5.73 4.07
CA PHE A 11 19.12 5.74 2.94
C PHE A 11 18.48 7.12 2.90
N ALA A 12 18.53 7.76 1.74
CA ALA A 12 17.87 9.05 1.57
C ALA A 12 16.36 8.84 1.62
N ALA A 13 15.67 9.61 2.44
CA ALA A 13 14.21 9.62 2.51
C ALA A 13 13.61 9.81 1.11
N THR A 14 12.58 9.03 0.78
CA THR A 14 11.87 9.13 -0.48
C THR A 14 10.41 9.48 -0.25
N TYR A 15 9.81 10.19 -1.19
CA TYR A 15 8.43 10.64 -1.13
C TYR A 15 7.63 10.03 -2.26
N GLY A 16 6.36 9.73 -2.00
CA GLY A 16 5.44 9.18 -2.96
C GLY A 16 4.04 9.74 -2.84
N VAL A 17 3.21 9.37 -3.79
CA VAL A 17 1.78 9.72 -3.81
C VAL A 17 0.95 8.46 -4.00
N ASP A 18 -0.21 8.39 -3.34
CA ASP A 18 -1.24 7.42 -3.67
C ASP A 18 -2.56 8.11 -4.01
N TYR A 19 -3.40 7.42 -4.77
CA TYR A 19 -4.63 8.00 -5.29
C TYR A 19 -5.57 6.93 -5.86
N SER A 20 -6.86 7.30 -5.94
CA SER A 20 -7.92 6.45 -6.53
C SER A 20 -8.58 7.06 -7.78
N SER A 21 -8.32 8.33 -8.08
CA SER A 21 -8.81 8.98 -9.30
C SER A 21 -7.88 8.75 -10.49
N LEU A 22 -8.31 9.10 -11.70
CA LEU A 22 -7.43 9.10 -12.86
C LEU A 22 -6.46 10.29 -12.76
N VAL A 23 -5.15 9.99 -12.80
CA VAL A 23 -4.07 10.98 -12.73
C VAL A 23 -3.31 11.00 -14.04
N SER A 24 -3.06 12.18 -14.57
CA SER A 24 -2.44 12.40 -15.89
C SER A 24 -0.92 12.16 -15.88
N VAL A 25 -0.32 11.96 -17.05
CA VAL A 25 1.13 11.93 -17.23
C VAL A 25 1.76 13.25 -16.78
N SER A 26 1.14 14.40 -17.09
CA SER A 26 1.65 15.72 -16.69
C SER A 26 1.64 15.91 -15.18
N SER A 27 0.63 15.38 -14.48
CA SER A 27 0.59 15.40 -13.01
C SER A 27 1.75 14.58 -12.43
N HIS A 28 2.03 13.39 -12.97
CA HIS A 28 3.19 12.59 -12.52
C HIS A 28 4.53 13.26 -12.82
N GLN A 29 4.68 13.93 -13.96
CA GLN A 29 5.87 14.74 -14.23
C GLN A 29 6.03 15.89 -13.23
N CYS A 30 4.91 16.53 -12.85
CA CYS A 30 4.90 17.55 -11.81
C CYS A 30 5.32 16.94 -10.45
N PHE A 31 4.77 15.79 -10.03
CA PHE A 31 5.19 15.10 -8.80
C PHE A 31 6.70 14.83 -8.81
N LYS A 32 7.21 14.22 -9.88
CA LYS A 32 8.64 13.94 -10.04
C LYS A 32 9.51 15.18 -9.91
N ASN A 33 9.11 16.28 -10.57
CA ASN A 33 9.84 17.55 -10.55
C ASN A 33 9.85 18.19 -9.14
N ASN A 34 8.90 17.80 -8.28
CA ASN A 34 8.81 18.22 -6.88
C ASN A 34 9.36 17.19 -5.89
N GLY A 35 10.12 16.19 -6.35
CA GLY A 35 10.85 15.25 -5.50
C GLY A 35 10.08 13.98 -5.10
N TYR A 36 8.87 13.77 -5.61
CA TYR A 36 8.15 12.52 -5.42
C TYR A 36 8.68 11.46 -6.38
N THR A 37 8.98 10.28 -5.89
CA THR A 37 9.69 9.25 -6.65
C THR A 37 8.85 8.00 -6.91
N PHE A 38 7.80 7.76 -6.13
CA PHE A 38 6.93 6.60 -6.30
C PHE A 38 5.44 6.97 -6.31
N ALA A 39 4.64 6.11 -6.94
CA ALA A 39 3.19 6.24 -7.02
C ALA A 39 2.51 4.91 -6.67
N ILE A 40 1.35 4.99 -6.01
CA ILE A 40 0.56 3.82 -5.60
C ILE A 40 -0.92 4.02 -6.01
N PRO A 41 -1.30 3.83 -7.30
CA PRO A 41 -2.68 3.89 -7.73
C PRO A 41 -3.52 2.74 -7.19
N ARG A 42 -4.83 3.00 -6.92
CA ARG A 42 -5.80 1.95 -6.62
C ARG A 42 -6.04 1.04 -7.83
N CYS A 43 -6.07 -0.26 -7.59
CA CYS A 43 -6.35 -1.24 -8.64
C CYS A 43 -7.52 -2.18 -8.35
N TRP A 44 -7.97 -2.27 -7.11
CA TRP A 44 -9.19 -2.99 -6.74
C TRP A 44 -10.02 -2.14 -5.79
N CYS A 45 -11.33 -2.08 -6.05
CA CYS A 45 -12.27 -1.28 -5.28
C CYS A 45 -12.99 -2.13 -4.22
N SER A 46 -13.32 -1.53 -3.08
CA SER A 46 -14.08 -2.16 -1.99
C SER A 46 -15.51 -2.60 -2.35
N VAL A 47 -15.93 -2.35 -3.58
CA VAL A 47 -17.18 -2.88 -4.16
C VAL A 47 -17.00 -4.21 -4.89
N GLY A 48 -15.79 -4.79 -4.89
CA GLY A 48 -15.50 -6.12 -5.44
C GLY A 48 -15.22 -6.13 -6.95
N SER A 49 -14.67 -5.05 -7.48
CA SER A 49 -14.30 -4.93 -8.90
C SER A 49 -12.94 -4.30 -9.08
N VAL A 50 -12.32 -4.56 -10.23
CA VAL A 50 -11.13 -3.83 -10.68
C VAL A 50 -11.46 -2.34 -10.78
N ASP A 51 -10.55 -1.47 -10.33
CA ASP A 51 -10.67 -0.04 -10.59
C ASP A 51 -10.45 0.24 -12.08
N SER A 52 -11.41 0.90 -12.72
CA SER A 52 -11.35 1.21 -14.15
C SER A 52 -10.15 2.08 -14.54
N ASN A 53 -9.60 2.84 -13.61
CA ASN A 53 -8.44 3.70 -13.82
C ASN A 53 -7.10 2.97 -13.63
N CYS A 54 -7.10 1.77 -13.07
CA CYS A 54 -5.91 1.05 -12.63
C CYS A 54 -4.82 0.97 -13.72
N VAL A 55 -5.15 0.37 -14.86
CA VAL A 55 -4.20 0.16 -15.97
C VAL A 55 -3.66 1.49 -16.49
N GLN A 56 -4.56 2.46 -16.67
CA GLN A 56 -4.15 3.76 -17.19
C GLN A 56 -3.30 4.54 -16.19
N ASN A 57 -3.63 4.47 -14.91
CA ASN A 57 -2.85 5.10 -13.84
C ASN A 57 -1.42 4.53 -13.75
N CYS A 58 -1.24 3.21 -13.81
CA CYS A 58 0.08 2.60 -13.84
C CYS A 58 0.88 3.07 -15.06
N LYS A 59 0.28 3.06 -16.26
CA LYS A 59 0.92 3.57 -17.49
C LYS A 59 1.30 5.05 -17.40
N ASN A 60 0.41 5.87 -16.85
CA ASN A 60 0.64 7.30 -16.69
C ASN A 60 1.77 7.57 -15.68
N ALA A 61 1.85 6.81 -14.58
CA ALA A 61 2.90 6.92 -13.60
C ALA A 61 4.29 6.60 -14.20
N HIS A 62 4.41 5.49 -14.92
CA HIS A 62 5.64 5.14 -15.64
C HIS A 62 6.02 6.20 -16.69
N SER A 63 5.05 6.63 -17.52
CA SER A 63 5.27 7.64 -18.56
C SER A 63 5.61 9.02 -17.98
N GLY A 64 5.11 9.35 -16.78
CA GLY A 64 5.46 10.56 -16.02
C GLY A 64 6.82 10.48 -15.34
N GLY A 65 7.48 9.31 -15.39
CA GLY A 65 8.83 9.10 -14.91
C GLY A 65 8.94 8.80 -13.41
N MET A 66 7.88 8.27 -12.81
CA MET A 66 7.96 7.74 -11.44
C MET A 66 8.95 6.58 -11.41
N SER A 67 9.87 6.60 -10.43
CA SER A 67 10.95 5.60 -10.33
C SER A 67 10.45 4.24 -9.86
N ARG A 68 9.34 4.23 -9.10
CA ARG A 68 8.63 3.03 -8.67
C ARG A 68 7.13 3.24 -8.79
N VAL A 69 6.45 2.23 -9.30
CA VAL A 69 4.99 2.15 -9.31
C VAL A 69 4.59 0.90 -8.52
N ASP A 70 3.89 1.08 -7.43
CA ASP A 70 3.19 0.04 -6.70
C ASP A 70 1.69 0.14 -7.03
N THR A 71 0.87 -0.73 -6.47
CA THR A 71 -0.60 -0.62 -6.57
C THR A 71 -1.23 -1.00 -5.24
N TYR A 72 -2.50 -0.63 -5.00
CA TYR A 72 -3.21 -1.13 -3.84
C TYR A 72 -4.55 -1.81 -4.18
N PHE A 73 -4.89 -2.74 -3.33
CA PHE A 73 -6.06 -3.61 -3.42
C PHE A 73 -6.93 -3.37 -2.19
N PHE A 74 -8.07 -2.70 -2.37
CA PHE A 74 -9.04 -2.45 -1.32
C PHE A 74 -10.12 -3.56 -1.36
N PRO A 75 -10.04 -4.59 -0.49
CA PRO A 75 -10.90 -5.76 -0.59
C PRO A 75 -12.36 -5.43 -0.33
N CYS A 76 -13.26 -6.06 -1.08
CA CYS A 76 -14.69 -6.05 -0.74
C CYS A 76 -14.96 -7.09 0.36
N TYR A 77 -15.00 -6.65 1.62
CA TYR A 77 -15.29 -7.56 2.72
C TYR A 77 -16.69 -8.18 2.60
N SER A 78 -17.71 -7.36 2.32
CA SER A 78 -19.10 -7.80 2.22
C SER A 78 -19.39 -8.70 1.01
N CYS A 79 -18.55 -8.68 -0.02
CA CYS A 79 -18.66 -9.56 -1.17
C CYS A 79 -18.25 -11.02 -0.86
N GLY A 80 -17.52 -11.24 0.24
CA GLY A 80 -16.95 -12.57 0.55
C GLY A 80 -15.94 -13.04 -0.49
N ASN A 81 -15.67 -14.36 -0.54
CA ASN A 81 -14.79 -15.01 -1.53
C ASN A 81 -13.50 -14.24 -1.84
N ILE A 82 -12.76 -13.84 -0.80
CA ILE A 82 -11.57 -12.98 -0.97
C ILE A 82 -10.49 -13.63 -1.85
N ALA A 83 -10.32 -14.96 -1.81
CA ALA A 83 -9.39 -15.64 -2.71
C ALA A 83 -9.78 -15.45 -4.19
N GLY A 84 -11.09 -15.49 -4.49
CA GLY A 84 -11.62 -15.21 -5.83
C GLY A 84 -11.40 -13.77 -6.25
N GLN A 85 -11.53 -12.79 -5.35
CA GLN A 85 -11.25 -11.38 -5.64
C GLN A 85 -9.78 -11.19 -6.02
N VAL A 86 -8.84 -11.75 -5.25
CA VAL A 86 -7.40 -11.70 -5.56
C VAL A 86 -7.09 -12.39 -6.89
N SER A 87 -7.69 -13.54 -7.17
CA SER A 87 -7.49 -14.25 -8.44
C SER A 87 -8.02 -13.45 -9.64
N THR A 88 -9.19 -12.80 -9.49
CA THR A 88 -9.77 -11.95 -10.53
C THR A 88 -8.89 -10.73 -10.80
N PHE A 89 -8.40 -10.08 -9.77
CA PHE A 89 -7.42 -9.00 -9.90
C PHE A 89 -6.17 -9.47 -10.65
N TRP A 90 -5.59 -10.61 -10.24
CA TRP A 90 -4.37 -11.12 -10.88
C TRP A 90 -4.58 -11.47 -12.36
N ASN A 91 -5.71 -12.07 -12.71
CA ASN A 91 -6.06 -12.33 -14.10
C ASN A 91 -6.13 -11.04 -14.92
N HIS A 92 -6.66 -9.96 -14.33
CA HIS A 92 -6.66 -8.63 -14.96
C HIS A 92 -5.25 -8.06 -15.15
N VAL A 93 -4.38 -8.20 -14.15
CA VAL A 93 -2.97 -7.80 -14.23
C VAL A 93 -2.27 -8.50 -15.40
N VAL A 94 -2.41 -9.82 -15.50
CA VAL A 94 -1.80 -10.63 -16.57
C VAL A 94 -2.37 -10.26 -17.93
N ALA A 95 -3.69 -10.14 -18.05
CA ALA A 95 -4.36 -9.82 -19.32
C ALA A 95 -3.96 -8.44 -19.88
N ASN A 96 -3.64 -7.48 -19.00
CA ASN A 96 -3.24 -6.12 -19.36
C ASN A 96 -1.74 -5.89 -19.33
N GLN A 97 -0.93 -6.93 -19.05
CA GLN A 97 0.52 -6.85 -18.96
C GLN A 97 0.97 -5.70 -18.04
N MET A 98 0.31 -5.59 -16.88
CA MET A 98 0.58 -4.50 -15.95
C MET A 98 1.94 -4.65 -15.30
N ASP A 99 2.68 -3.56 -15.22
CA ASP A 99 3.97 -3.46 -14.56
C ASP A 99 3.82 -2.65 -13.27
N PHE A 100 4.11 -3.30 -12.14
CA PHE A 100 4.19 -2.70 -10.81
C PHE A 100 5.12 -3.51 -9.91
N THR A 101 5.70 -2.86 -8.90
CA THR A 101 6.69 -3.49 -8.02
C THR A 101 6.03 -4.27 -6.89
N ARG A 102 4.98 -3.72 -6.26
CA ARG A 102 4.31 -4.30 -5.08
C ARG A 102 2.80 -4.05 -5.09
N LEU A 103 2.08 -5.03 -4.56
CA LEU A 103 0.64 -4.91 -4.25
C LEU A 103 0.45 -4.67 -2.76
N TRP A 104 -0.14 -3.55 -2.38
CA TRP A 104 -0.50 -3.24 -1.01
C TRP A 104 -1.93 -3.70 -0.72
N MET A 105 -2.08 -4.56 0.29
CA MET A 105 -3.38 -5.06 0.74
C MET A 105 -3.94 -4.07 1.75
N ASP A 106 -5.00 -3.36 1.37
CA ASP A 106 -5.59 -2.26 2.11
C ASP A 106 -6.61 -2.77 3.14
N ILE A 107 -6.28 -2.59 4.43
CA ILE A 107 -7.05 -3.09 5.57
C ILE A 107 -7.69 -1.92 6.30
N GLU A 108 -8.86 -1.52 5.83
CA GLU A 108 -9.64 -0.43 6.40
C GLU A 108 -11.14 -0.59 6.08
N GLY A 109 -11.94 0.41 6.40
CA GLY A 109 -13.37 0.46 6.07
C GLY A 109 -14.25 -0.28 7.10
N THR A 110 -15.17 -1.12 6.62
CA THR A 110 -16.14 -1.81 7.48
C THR A 110 -16.01 -3.33 7.34
N TRP A 111 -15.68 -3.98 8.44
CA TRP A 111 -15.56 -5.43 8.56
C TRP A 111 -16.56 -5.97 9.58
N SER A 112 -16.59 -7.30 9.77
CA SER A 112 -17.43 -7.94 10.80
C SER A 112 -17.02 -7.52 12.22
N SER A 113 -17.93 -7.63 13.16
CA SER A 113 -17.62 -7.54 14.59
C SER A 113 -16.93 -8.79 15.15
N SER A 114 -16.81 -9.87 14.37
CA SER A 114 -16.16 -11.12 14.76
C SER A 114 -14.68 -11.13 14.39
N TYR A 115 -13.81 -11.05 15.38
CA TYR A 115 -12.36 -11.11 15.19
C TYR A 115 -11.92 -12.38 14.44
N SER A 116 -12.43 -13.55 14.79
CA SER A 116 -12.05 -14.80 14.15
C SER A 116 -12.45 -14.86 12.67
N THR A 117 -13.61 -14.32 12.33
CA THR A 117 -14.05 -14.21 10.94
C THR A 117 -13.14 -13.29 10.14
N ASN A 118 -12.77 -12.15 10.71
CA ASN A 118 -11.88 -11.18 10.09
C ASN A 118 -10.46 -11.74 9.92
N GLN A 119 -9.93 -12.42 10.96
CA GLN A 119 -8.62 -13.10 10.89
C GLN A 119 -8.59 -14.16 9.79
N ASN A 120 -9.65 -14.95 9.63
CA ASN A 120 -9.77 -15.93 8.55
C ASN A 120 -9.82 -15.26 7.18
N PHE A 121 -10.59 -14.17 7.03
CA PHE A 121 -10.66 -13.41 5.77
C PHE A 121 -9.28 -12.85 5.39
N PHE A 122 -8.59 -12.20 6.33
CA PHE A 122 -7.25 -11.66 6.14
C PHE A 122 -6.23 -12.76 5.78
N ASN A 123 -6.20 -13.85 6.55
CA ASN A 123 -5.27 -14.95 6.30
C ASN A 123 -5.53 -15.62 4.94
N THR A 124 -6.80 -15.80 4.54
CA THR A 124 -7.17 -16.33 3.23
C THR A 124 -6.69 -15.42 2.10
N MET A 125 -6.86 -14.09 2.25
CA MET A 125 -6.37 -13.10 1.31
C MET A 125 -4.84 -13.18 1.14
N MET A 126 -4.11 -13.11 2.25
CA MET A 126 -2.64 -13.13 2.23
C MET A 126 -2.09 -14.46 1.72
N ASN A 127 -2.75 -15.58 2.05
CA ASN A 127 -2.36 -16.89 1.51
C ASN A 127 -2.56 -16.94 0.00
N GLN A 128 -3.65 -16.39 -0.54
CA GLN A 128 -3.90 -16.35 -1.98
C GLN A 128 -2.87 -15.48 -2.71
N VAL A 129 -2.58 -14.27 -2.20
CA VAL A 129 -1.55 -13.37 -2.76
C VAL A 129 -0.18 -14.07 -2.79
N ASN A 130 0.21 -14.70 -1.68
CA ASN A 130 1.48 -15.41 -1.57
C ASN A 130 1.55 -16.65 -2.48
N SER A 131 0.43 -17.39 -2.65
CA SER A 131 0.39 -18.58 -3.51
C SER A 131 0.56 -18.25 -5.00
N ILE A 132 0.12 -17.07 -5.41
CA ILE A 132 0.31 -16.54 -6.77
C ILE A 132 1.76 -16.04 -6.96
N GLY A 133 2.46 -15.71 -5.88
CA GLY A 133 3.82 -15.17 -5.91
C GLY A 133 3.88 -13.66 -6.14
N ILE A 134 2.80 -12.92 -5.84
CA ILE A 134 2.79 -11.46 -5.93
C ILE A 134 3.63 -10.87 -4.80
N VAL A 135 4.59 -10.00 -5.14
CA VAL A 135 5.29 -9.19 -4.13
C VAL A 135 4.27 -8.27 -3.46
N ASN A 136 4.12 -8.39 -2.15
CA ASN A 136 3.03 -7.73 -1.45
C ASN A 136 3.47 -7.04 -0.16
N GLY A 137 2.59 -6.19 0.37
CA GLY A 137 2.67 -5.54 1.67
C GLY A 137 1.27 -5.33 2.24
N VAL A 138 1.17 -4.80 3.43
CA VAL A 138 -0.10 -4.49 4.10
C VAL A 138 -0.17 -2.99 4.34
N TYR A 139 -1.31 -2.37 3.96
CA TYR A 139 -1.68 -1.04 4.43
C TYR A 139 -2.70 -1.20 5.55
N CYS A 140 -2.39 -0.64 6.73
CA CYS A 140 -3.29 -0.66 7.88
C CYS A 140 -2.86 0.33 8.96
N SER A 141 -3.82 0.96 9.63
CA SER A 141 -3.56 1.64 10.91
C SER A 141 -3.62 0.67 12.09
N SER A 142 -2.94 1.00 13.19
CA SER A 142 -3.06 0.25 14.45
C SER A 142 -4.50 0.22 14.98
N TYR A 143 -5.28 1.28 14.70
CA TYR A 143 -6.70 1.37 15.03
C TYR A 143 -7.52 0.30 14.29
N TYR A 144 -7.44 0.22 12.96
CA TYR A 144 -8.16 -0.77 12.17
C TYR A 144 -7.69 -2.19 12.49
N TRP A 145 -6.39 -2.38 12.68
CA TRP A 145 -5.86 -3.69 13.07
C TRP A 145 -6.49 -4.20 14.35
N SER A 146 -6.47 -3.39 15.41
CA SER A 146 -7.04 -3.74 16.70
C SER A 146 -8.56 -3.93 16.63
N SER A 147 -9.26 -3.08 15.88
CA SER A 147 -10.70 -3.11 15.73
C SER A 147 -11.20 -4.35 14.98
N PHE A 148 -10.44 -4.82 13.98
CA PHE A 148 -10.84 -5.95 13.16
C PHE A 148 -10.36 -7.29 13.69
N PHE A 149 -9.18 -7.33 14.28
CA PHE A 149 -8.53 -8.60 14.63
C PHE A 149 -8.33 -8.80 16.14
N GLY A 150 -8.55 -7.78 16.94
CA GLY A 150 -8.16 -7.74 18.35
C GLY A 150 -6.70 -7.35 18.54
N SER A 151 -6.40 -6.68 19.67
CA SER A 151 -5.07 -6.12 19.93
C SER A 151 -3.95 -7.16 20.10
N SER A 152 -4.31 -8.42 20.40
CA SER A 152 -3.33 -9.51 20.54
C SER A 152 -3.03 -10.27 19.25
N PHE A 153 -3.79 -10.04 18.18
CA PHE A 153 -3.54 -10.74 16.91
C PHE A 153 -2.27 -10.23 16.23
N THR A 154 -1.40 -11.16 15.88
CA THR A 154 -0.18 -10.90 15.12
C THR A 154 -0.19 -11.68 13.81
N TYR A 155 0.19 -11.02 12.72
CA TYR A 155 0.38 -11.69 11.44
C TYR A 155 1.71 -12.45 11.47
N SER A 156 1.65 -13.76 11.28
CA SER A 156 2.84 -14.63 11.44
C SER A 156 3.99 -14.32 10.48
N LYS A 157 3.72 -13.62 9.37
CA LYS A 157 4.72 -13.19 8.38
C LYS A 157 5.01 -11.68 8.43
N ALA A 158 4.57 -10.97 9.48
CA ALA A 158 4.76 -9.52 9.59
C ALA A 158 6.23 -9.11 9.45
N SER A 159 7.18 -9.87 10.00
CA SER A 159 8.61 -9.56 9.89
C SER A 159 9.19 -9.60 8.46
N SER A 160 8.49 -10.25 7.52
CA SER A 160 8.88 -10.35 6.11
C SER A 160 7.90 -9.68 5.14
N THR A 161 6.84 -9.08 5.67
CA THR A 161 5.81 -8.38 4.89
C THR A 161 5.87 -6.89 5.21
N PRO A 162 6.19 -6.02 4.27
CA PRO A 162 6.25 -4.57 4.49
C PRO A 162 4.93 -3.99 5.00
N LEU A 163 5.03 -2.98 5.84
CA LEU A 163 3.91 -2.23 6.37
C LEU A 163 3.90 -0.79 5.81
N TRP A 164 2.75 -0.40 5.31
CA TRP A 164 2.39 0.98 5.00
C TRP A 164 1.30 1.41 5.97
N TYR A 165 1.56 2.44 6.80
CA TYR A 165 0.61 2.86 7.82
C TYR A 165 0.17 4.31 7.61
N PRO A 166 -1.12 4.63 7.80
CA PRO A 166 -1.60 6.00 7.79
C PRO A 166 -1.47 6.64 9.17
N HIS A 167 -0.93 7.86 9.22
CA HIS A 167 -1.06 8.78 10.32
C HIS A 167 -0.95 10.21 9.77
N TYR A 168 -2.10 10.89 9.69
CA TYR A 168 -2.23 12.20 9.06
C TYR A 168 -1.87 13.31 10.04
N ASP A 169 -0.58 13.51 10.26
CA ASP A 169 0.01 14.54 11.10
C ASP A 169 0.82 15.57 10.31
N ASP A 170 0.80 15.48 8.96
CA ASP A 170 1.57 16.28 8.02
C ASP A 170 3.09 16.22 8.26
N TRP A 171 3.57 15.17 8.96
CA TRP A 171 4.97 15.01 9.32
C TRP A 171 5.56 13.73 8.70
N ALA A 172 6.48 13.91 7.75
CA ALA A 172 7.15 12.84 7.04
C ALA A 172 8.28 12.21 7.88
N SER A 173 7.91 11.38 8.87
CA SER A 173 8.82 10.69 9.79
C SER A 173 8.15 9.47 10.39
N PHE A 174 8.91 8.44 10.73
CA PHE A 174 8.44 7.27 11.47
C PHE A 174 8.52 7.42 13.00
N GLY A 175 8.90 8.60 13.50
CA GLY A 175 9.08 8.85 14.92
C GLY A 175 7.84 8.69 15.80
N ASP A 176 6.65 8.67 15.21
CA ASP A 176 5.35 8.46 15.83
C ASP A 176 4.89 7.00 15.81
N PHE A 177 5.61 6.12 15.09
CA PHE A 177 5.19 4.74 14.91
C PHE A 177 5.24 3.96 16.23
N SER A 178 4.17 3.23 16.49
CA SER A 178 4.08 2.25 17.58
C SER A 178 3.82 0.87 17.01
N ALA A 179 4.58 -0.14 17.45
CA ALA A 179 4.49 -1.51 16.95
C ALA A 179 3.09 -2.12 17.15
N PHE A 180 2.57 -2.80 16.13
CA PHE A 180 1.30 -3.52 16.18
C PHE A 180 1.30 -4.69 15.19
N GLY A 181 0.41 -5.65 15.38
CA GLY A 181 0.15 -6.73 14.41
C GLY A 181 1.33 -7.63 14.09
N GLY A 182 2.45 -7.50 14.79
CA GLY A 182 3.70 -8.20 14.55
C GLY A 182 4.75 -7.36 13.80
N TRP A 183 4.40 -6.16 13.35
CA TRP A 183 5.37 -5.20 12.77
C TRP A 183 6.02 -4.39 13.88
N SER A 184 7.34 -4.40 13.90
CA SER A 184 8.17 -3.58 14.81
C SER A 184 8.58 -2.24 14.22
N TRP A 185 8.54 -2.12 12.87
CA TRP A 185 8.88 -0.92 12.11
C TRP A 185 8.12 -0.88 10.78
N PRO A 186 7.71 0.27 10.29
CA PRO A 186 7.01 0.42 9.02
C PRO A 186 7.98 0.57 7.86
N ASN A 187 7.45 0.51 6.63
CA ASN A 187 8.18 0.80 5.40
C ASN A 187 7.71 2.11 4.75
N ILE A 188 6.40 2.39 4.82
CA ILE A 188 5.82 3.64 4.30
C ILE A 188 4.89 4.23 5.35
N LYS A 189 4.90 5.56 5.47
CA LYS A 189 3.89 6.35 6.19
C LYS A 189 3.09 7.17 5.19
N GLN A 190 1.76 7.05 5.23
CA GLN A 190 0.86 8.01 4.61
C GLN A 190 0.62 9.14 5.61
N TYR A 191 1.24 10.29 5.39
CA TYR A 191 1.30 11.35 6.40
C TYR A 191 0.31 12.51 6.17
N SER A 192 -0.26 12.61 4.96
CA SER A 192 -1.25 13.63 4.63
C SER A 192 -2.21 13.10 3.56
N GLY A 193 -3.50 13.35 3.71
CA GLY A 193 -4.53 12.81 2.83
C GLY A 193 -5.36 13.89 2.13
N ASN A 194 -5.89 13.54 0.94
CA ASN A 194 -6.79 14.37 0.12
C ASN A 194 -6.20 15.76 -0.26
N VAL A 195 -4.91 15.78 -0.59
CA VAL A 195 -4.21 17.01 -0.96
C VAL A 195 -4.45 17.33 -2.43
N ALA A 196 -4.89 18.56 -2.74
CA ALA A 196 -4.95 19.07 -4.12
C ALA A 196 -3.54 19.49 -4.55
N TYR A 197 -2.90 18.69 -5.42
CA TYR A 197 -1.52 18.93 -5.83
C TYR A 197 -1.27 18.46 -7.26
N CYS A 198 -0.54 19.26 -8.06
CA CYS A 198 -0.22 18.92 -9.44
C CYS A 198 -1.45 18.54 -10.31
N ASP A 199 -2.55 19.27 -10.18
CA ASP A 199 -3.84 19.03 -10.87
C ASP A 199 -4.45 17.65 -10.57
N ALA A 200 -4.17 17.09 -9.39
CA ALA A 200 -4.74 15.85 -8.90
C ALA A 200 -5.09 15.94 -7.41
N TYR A 201 -5.95 15.03 -6.94
CA TYR A 201 -6.14 14.79 -5.51
C TYR A 201 -5.38 13.53 -5.13
N VAL A 202 -4.43 13.66 -4.20
CA VAL A 202 -3.52 12.58 -3.80
C VAL A 202 -3.30 12.58 -2.29
N ASP A 203 -2.85 11.46 -1.78
CA ASP A 203 -2.31 11.34 -0.43
C ASP A 203 -0.78 11.31 -0.50
N PHE A 204 -0.11 11.91 0.50
CA PHE A 204 1.34 11.99 0.53
C PHE A 204 1.96 10.90 1.39
N ASN A 205 3.03 10.32 0.87
CA ASN A 205 3.74 9.20 1.46
C ASN A 205 5.23 9.47 1.66
N TYR A 206 5.77 8.84 2.70
CA TYR A 206 7.16 8.91 3.11
C TYR A 206 7.73 7.51 3.33
N GLU A 207 8.98 7.29 2.90
CA GLU A 207 9.75 6.05 3.05
C GLU A 207 11.22 6.40 3.39
N GLU A 208 11.84 5.67 4.33
CA GLU A 208 13.27 5.77 4.72
C GLU A 208 14.14 4.76 3.98
#